data_794933659d2e8969892c1c5f534c4ff6
#
_entry.id   794933659d2e8969892c1c5f534c4ff6
#
_cell.length_a   1.000
_cell.length_b   1.000
_cell.length_c   1.000
_cell.angle_alpha   90.00
_cell.angle_beta   90.00
_cell.angle_gamma   90.00
#
_symmetry.space_group_name_H-M   'P 1'
#
loop_
_entity.id
_entity.type
_entity.pdbx_description
1 polymer ?
#
loop_
_entity_poly.entity_id
_entity_poly.type
_entity_poly.pdbx_seq_one_letter_code
_entity_poly.pdbx_strand_id
1 'polypeptide(L)'
;TTNKSVKKDPESNLYLTEWRTYLESCDCYASTSNWYNALEVENKQGIINVRDAASIIRKLNLKSYEAEYKVAVIWMAERLNIEASNKLLKLLEEPPEKTLFLLVSENQEELLMTIRSRTALMKIPKLRNDEVADALRKRYNCSIENATKAAILSDGNWLLAQHYINNQDDENLY
;
A
#
# COMPACT_ATOMS: atom_id res chain seq x y z
N THR A 1 -26.14 -6.06 3.49
CA THR A 1 -25.42 -6.74 2.40
C THR A 1 -24.22 -7.39 3.01
N THR A 2 -24.27 -8.69 3.15
CA THR A 2 -23.15 -9.50 3.61
C THR A 2 -22.15 -9.59 2.46
N ASN A 3 -21.09 -8.79 2.51
CA ASN A 3 -19.98 -8.97 1.61
C ASN A 3 -19.40 -10.36 1.81
N LYS A 4 -19.40 -11.17 0.76
CA LYS A 4 -18.95 -12.57 0.77
C LYS A 4 -17.51 -12.74 1.28
N SER A 5 -16.72 -11.67 1.27
CA SER A 5 -15.29 -11.66 1.59
C SER A 5 -14.95 -11.33 3.05
N VAL A 6 -15.87 -10.75 3.85
CA VAL A 6 -15.55 -10.39 5.24
C VAL A 6 -15.77 -11.57 6.17
N LYS A 7 -14.67 -12.17 6.61
CA LYS A 7 -14.67 -13.24 7.62
C LYS A 7 -15.03 -12.68 9.00
N LYS A 8 -15.56 -13.51 9.89
CA LYS A 8 -16.08 -13.13 11.22
C LYS A 8 -15.03 -12.42 12.08
N ASP A 9 -13.76 -12.79 11.92
CA ASP A 9 -12.62 -12.22 12.65
C ASP A 9 -11.48 -11.98 11.64
N PRO A 10 -11.53 -10.88 10.89
CA PRO A 10 -10.59 -10.66 9.79
C PRO A 10 -9.16 -10.44 10.31
N GLU A 11 -8.21 -11.12 9.71
CA GLU A 11 -6.77 -10.90 9.82
C GLU A 11 -6.20 -10.74 8.41
N SER A 12 -5.15 -9.92 8.24
CA SER A 12 -4.52 -9.68 6.94
C SER A 12 -4.05 -10.97 6.24
N ASN A 13 -3.62 -11.96 7.01
CA ASN A 13 -3.21 -13.25 6.47
C ASN A 13 -4.30 -14.02 5.73
N LEU A 14 -5.56 -13.78 6.04
CA LEU A 14 -6.71 -14.44 5.41
C LEU A 14 -6.95 -13.97 3.98
N TYR A 15 -6.37 -12.83 3.60
CA TYR A 15 -6.51 -12.17 2.30
C TYR A 15 -5.19 -12.13 1.53
N LEU A 16 -4.23 -12.96 1.92
CA LEU A 16 -2.89 -12.92 1.34
C LEU A 16 -2.87 -13.35 -0.14
N THR A 17 -3.73 -14.28 -0.52
CA THR A 17 -3.88 -14.73 -1.91
C THR A 17 -4.47 -13.62 -2.76
N GLU A 18 -5.57 -13.02 -2.30
CA GLU A 18 -6.25 -11.90 -2.96
C GLU A 18 -5.31 -10.70 -3.08
N TRP A 19 -4.53 -10.43 -2.02
CA TRP A 19 -3.53 -9.36 -2.02
C TRP A 19 -2.44 -9.56 -3.08
N ARG A 20 -1.92 -10.77 -3.22
CA ARG A 20 -0.91 -11.10 -4.24
C ARG A 20 -1.47 -10.93 -5.65
N THR A 21 -2.65 -11.48 -5.91
CA THR A 21 -3.33 -11.32 -7.21
C THR A 21 -3.58 -9.84 -7.53
N TYR A 22 -4.00 -9.05 -6.52
CA TYR A 22 -4.20 -7.62 -6.69
C TYR A 22 -2.89 -6.89 -7.04
N LEU A 23 -1.81 -7.14 -6.31
CA LEU A 23 -0.51 -6.52 -6.59
C LEU A 23 0.01 -6.88 -7.99
N GLU A 24 -0.15 -8.12 -8.42
CA GLU A 24 0.22 -8.56 -9.77
C GLU A 24 -0.62 -7.85 -10.84
N SER A 25 -1.92 -7.66 -10.60
CA SER A 25 -2.83 -7.01 -11.55
C SER A 25 -2.57 -5.52 -11.74
N CYS A 26 -2.00 -4.85 -10.74
CA CYS A 26 -1.72 -3.41 -10.76
C CYS A 26 -0.23 -3.06 -10.82
N ASP A 27 0.65 -4.01 -11.17
CA ASP A 27 2.11 -3.83 -11.18
C ASP A 27 2.65 -3.20 -9.89
N CYS A 28 2.09 -3.57 -8.75
CA CYS A 28 2.37 -3.01 -7.42
C CYS A 28 2.00 -1.53 -7.22
N TYR A 29 1.32 -0.89 -8.16
CA TYR A 29 0.74 0.45 -7.97
C TYR A 29 -0.59 0.34 -7.24
N ALA A 30 -0.52 0.15 -5.94
CA ALA A 30 -1.69 -0.11 -5.11
C ALA A 30 -2.33 1.17 -4.56
N SER A 31 -3.67 1.21 -4.51
CA SER A 31 -4.45 2.18 -3.74
C SER A 31 -5.41 1.47 -2.80
N THR A 32 -5.75 2.11 -1.68
CA THR A 32 -6.74 1.55 -0.73
C THR A 32 -8.11 1.35 -1.33
N SER A 33 -8.57 2.29 -2.17
CA SER A 33 -9.85 2.20 -2.86
C SER A 33 -9.90 0.99 -3.80
N ASN A 34 -8.89 0.80 -4.64
CA ASN A 34 -8.82 -0.32 -5.55
C ASN A 34 -8.68 -1.67 -4.82
N TRP A 35 -7.94 -1.68 -3.71
CA TRP A 35 -7.86 -2.87 -2.85
C TRP A 35 -9.21 -3.24 -2.24
N TYR A 36 -9.97 -2.26 -1.74
CA TYR A 36 -11.31 -2.53 -1.20
C TYR A 36 -12.29 -2.99 -2.27
N ASN A 37 -12.20 -2.44 -3.48
CA ASN A 37 -12.97 -2.91 -4.64
C ASN A 37 -12.61 -4.37 -4.99
N ALA A 38 -11.31 -4.72 -5.01
CA ALA A 38 -10.85 -6.08 -5.27
C ALA A 38 -11.34 -7.09 -4.21
N LEU A 39 -11.54 -6.64 -2.98
CA LEU A 39 -12.13 -7.43 -1.89
C LEU A 39 -13.67 -7.42 -1.88
N GLU A 40 -14.32 -6.67 -2.78
CA GLU A 40 -15.77 -6.44 -2.77
C GLU A 40 -16.28 -5.90 -1.42
N VAL A 41 -15.45 -5.08 -0.75
CA VAL A 41 -15.75 -4.49 0.56
C VAL A 41 -16.14 -3.03 0.37
N GLU A 42 -17.43 -2.78 0.16
CA GLU A 42 -17.95 -1.43 0.04
C GLU A 42 -18.07 -0.75 1.41
N ASN A 43 -17.74 0.56 1.45
CA ASN A 43 -17.98 1.46 2.59
C ASN A 43 -17.37 1.06 3.94
N LYS A 44 -16.36 0.20 3.97
CA LYS A 44 -15.63 -0.16 5.19
C LYS A 44 -14.19 0.32 5.10
N GLN A 45 -13.70 0.95 6.15
CA GLN A 45 -12.28 1.26 6.29
C GLN A 45 -11.57 0.07 6.92
N GLY A 46 -10.51 -0.39 6.27
CA GLY A 46 -9.65 -1.43 6.85
C GLY A 46 -8.92 -0.88 8.08
N ILE A 47 -8.83 -1.70 9.11
CA ILE A 47 -8.08 -1.41 10.34
C ILE A 47 -7.11 -2.55 10.53
N ILE A 48 -5.85 -2.21 10.81
CA ILE A 48 -4.85 -3.19 11.23
C ILE A 48 -5.00 -3.35 12.74
N ASN A 49 -5.44 -4.53 13.16
CA ASN A 49 -5.83 -4.79 14.54
C ASN A 49 -4.74 -5.53 15.33
N VAL A 50 -5.00 -5.73 16.61
CA VAL A 50 -4.08 -6.40 17.54
C VAL A 50 -3.74 -7.84 17.16
N ARG A 51 -4.59 -8.53 16.40
CA ARG A 51 -4.35 -9.90 15.90
C ARG A 51 -3.32 -9.89 14.78
N ASP A 52 -3.39 -8.88 13.88
CA ASP A 52 -2.38 -8.67 12.85
C ASP A 52 -1.01 -8.41 13.49
N ALA A 53 -0.94 -7.53 14.49
CA ALA A 53 0.28 -7.26 15.24
C ALA A 53 0.82 -8.53 15.94
N ALA A 54 -0.05 -9.33 16.55
CA ALA A 54 0.35 -10.61 17.16
C ALA A 54 0.88 -11.61 16.12
N SER A 55 0.29 -11.62 14.93
CA SER A 55 0.74 -12.48 13.82
C SER A 55 2.12 -12.07 13.32
N ILE A 56 2.37 -10.76 13.18
CA ILE A 56 3.69 -10.21 12.81
C ILE A 56 4.74 -10.63 13.84
N ILE A 57 4.49 -10.41 15.13
CA ILE A 57 5.42 -10.77 16.22
C ILE A 57 5.74 -12.26 16.17
N ARG A 58 4.73 -13.12 16.05
CA ARG A 58 4.91 -14.56 15.99
C ARG A 58 5.79 -14.98 14.80
N LYS A 59 5.52 -14.45 13.61
CA LYS A 59 6.28 -14.77 12.39
C LYS A 59 7.74 -14.32 12.48
N LEU A 60 7.99 -13.12 13.01
CA LEU A 60 9.35 -12.59 13.12
C LEU A 60 10.19 -13.30 14.18
N ASN A 61 9.57 -13.90 15.19
CA ASN A 61 10.27 -14.71 16.19
C ASN A 61 10.65 -16.12 15.68
N LEU A 62 10.13 -16.57 14.54
CA LEU A 62 10.56 -17.83 13.95
C LEU A 62 11.95 -17.67 13.35
N LYS A 63 12.76 -18.75 13.39
CA LYS A 63 14.06 -18.77 12.71
C LYS A 63 13.85 -18.71 11.19
N SER A 64 14.66 -17.88 10.53
CA SER A 64 14.78 -17.92 9.07
C SER A 64 15.78 -19.03 8.70
N TYR A 65 15.39 -19.88 7.75
CA TYR A 65 16.26 -20.94 7.21
C TYR A 65 16.74 -20.66 5.79
N GLU A 66 16.00 -19.80 5.05
CA GLU A 66 16.25 -19.58 3.62
C GLU A 66 16.84 -18.20 3.31
N ALA A 67 16.69 -17.24 4.22
CA ALA A 67 17.15 -15.87 4.01
C ALA A 67 17.91 -15.32 5.20
N GLU A 68 18.86 -14.45 4.92
CA GLU A 68 19.66 -13.78 5.94
C GLU A 68 18.84 -12.74 6.71
N TYR A 69 17.94 -12.04 6.02
CA TYR A 69 17.10 -10.98 6.59
C TYR A 69 15.64 -11.35 6.60
N LYS A 70 14.94 -10.87 7.62
CA LYS A 70 13.47 -10.85 7.70
C LYS A 70 12.99 -9.44 7.38
N VAL A 71 11.98 -9.32 6.53
CA VAL A 71 11.38 -8.03 6.20
C VAL A 71 9.90 -8.08 6.55
N ALA A 72 9.46 -7.13 7.37
CA ALA A 72 8.05 -6.90 7.66
C ALA A 72 7.60 -5.61 6.98
N VAL A 73 6.73 -5.71 5.98
CA VAL A 73 6.10 -4.57 5.33
C VAL A 73 4.70 -4.37 5.90
N ILE A 74 4.43 -3.19 6.45
CA ILE A 74 3.11 -2.79 6.93
C ILE A 74 2.64 -1.67 6.03
N TRP A 75 1.76 -1.99 5.07
CA TRP A 75 1.17 -1.03 4.17
C TRP A 75 -0.02 -0.34 4.83
N MET A 76 -0.15 0.97 4.66
CA MET A 76 -1.11 1.85 5.33
C MET A 76 -0.95 1.78 6.86
N ALA A 77 0.27 2.01 7.33
CA ALA A 77 0.61 1.86 8.74
C ALA A 77 -0.19 2.81 9.67
N GLU A 78 -0.72 3.92 9.16
CA GLU A 78 -1.67 4.82 9.82
C GLU A 78 -3.01 4.15 10.17
N ARG A 79 -3.31 2.99 9.57
CA ARG A 79 -4.49 2.18 9.90
C ARG A 79 -4.29 1.22 11.09
N LEU A 80 -3.10 1.23 11.70
CA LEU A 80 -2.87 0.53 12.95
C LEU A 80 -3.76 1.14 14.05
N ASN A 81 -4.60 0.32 14.67
CA ASN A 81 -5.31 0.79 15.87
C ASN A 81 -4.35 0.93 17.06
N ILE A 82 -4.78 1.62 18.10
CA ILE A 82 -3.96 1.92 19.29
C ILE A 82 -3.39 0.64 19.92
N GLU A 83 -4.20 -0.41 20.03
CA GLU A 83 -3.79 -1.68 20.64
C GLU A 83 -2.73 -2.40 19.80
N ALA A 84 -2.89 -2.43 18.47
CA ALA A 84 -1.91 -2.99 17.54
C ALA A 84 -0.60 -2.22 17.58
N SER A 85 -0.69 -0.90 17.56
CA SER A 85 0.47 -0.01 17.65
C SER A 85 1.26 -0.27 18.94
N ASN A 86 0.58 -0.25 20.09
CA ASN A 86 1.22 -0.49 21.39
C ASN A 86 1.86 -1.88 21.45
N LYS A 87 1.23 -2.88 20.85
CA LYS A 87 1.77 -4.25 20.81
C LYS A 87 3.07 -4.35 19.99
N LEU A 88 3.22 -3.51 18.96
CA LEU A 88 4.42 -3.48 18.12
C LEU A 88 5.59 -2.67 18.73
N LEU A 89 5.34 -1.78 19.70
CA LEU A 89 6.37 -0.87 20.22
C LEU A 89 7.64 -1.61 20.68
N LYS A 90 7.49 -2.68 21.46
CA LYS A 90 8.65 -3.44 21.94
C LYS A 90 9.46 -4.04 20.79
N LEU A 91 8.77 -4.50 19.76
CA LEU A 91 9.40 -5.11 18.59
C LEU A 91 10.11 -4.08 17.72
N LEU A 92 9.62 -2.83 17.69
CA LEU A 92 10.25 -1.72 16.99
C LEU A 92 11.44 -1.15 17.77
N GLU A 93 11.42 -1.19 19.12
CA GLU A 93 12.53 -0.78 19.97
C GLU A 93 13.70 -1.77 19.91
N GLU A 94 13.38 -3.05 20.00
CA GLU A 94 14.36 -4.14 20.05
C GLU A 94 14.00 -5.21 19.00
N PRO A 95 14.21 -4.92 17.70
CA PRO A 95 13.90 -5.86 16.66
C PRO A 95 14.79 -7.10 16.75
N PRO A 96 14.29 -8.29 16.40
CA PRO A 96 15.13 -9.48 16.26
C PRO A 96 16.28 -9.22 15.27
N GLU A 97 17.41 -9.88 15.47
CA GLU A 97 18.56 -9.76 14.58
C GLU A 97 18.15 -9.90 13.11
N LYS A 98 18.77 -9.12 12.24
CA LYS A 98 18.55 -9.13 10.79
C LYS A 98 17.07 -8.96 10.40
N THR A 99 16.35 -8.12 11.14
CA THR A 99 14.95 -7.79 10.86
C THR A 99 14.82 -6.34 10.43
N LEU A 100 14.16 -6.12 9.29
CA LEU A 100 13.82 -4.79 8.76
C LEU A 100 12.30 -4.58 8.81
N PHE A 101 11.88 -3.43 9.35
CA PHE A 101 10.50 -2.96 9.28
C PHE A 101 10.36 -1.85 8.25
N LEU A 102 9.42 -1.99 7.33
CA LEU A 102 9.02 -0.97 6.38
C LEU A 102 7.56 -0.60 6.67
N LEU A 103 7.37 0.56 7.28
CA LEU A 103 6.06 1.15 7.54
C LEU A 103 5.74 2.10 6.40
N VAL A 104 4.81 1.71 5.53
CA VAL A 104 4.37 2.52 4.39
C VAL A 104 3.12 3.28 4.79
N SER A 105 3.14 4.60 4.68
CA SER A 105 2.05 5.49 5.07
C SER A 105 1.89 6.63 4.07
N GLU A 106 0.65 7.00 3.76
CA GLU A 106 0.31 8.18 2.98
C GLU A 106 0.30 9.44 3.87
N ASN A 107 -0.02 9.29 5.15
CA ASN A 107 -0.07 10.38 6.10
C ASN A 107 0.64 10.03 7.42
N GLN A 108 1.87 10.50 7.57
CA GLN A 108 2.66 10.26 8.77
C GLN A 108 2.05 10.85 10.05
N GLU A 109 1.22 11.91 9.93
CA GLU A 109 0.64 12.58 11.09
C GLU A 109 -0.48 11.74 11.75
N GLU A 110 -1.06 10.80 11.01
CA GLU A 110 -2.04 9.84 11.54
C GLU A 110 -1.38 8.66 12.29
N LEU A 111 -0.06 8.46 12.11
CA LEU A 111 0.68 7.48 12.90
C LEU A 111 0.82 7.95 14.35
N LEU A 112 0.67 7.03 15.31
CA LEU A 112 0.93 7.34 16.70
C LEU A 112 2.37 7.85 16.88
N MET A 113 2.52 8.91 17.69
CA MET A 113 3.83 9.50 17.97
C MET A 113 4.83 8.46 18.54
N THR A 114 4.34 7.50 19.30
CA THR A 114 5.15 6.40 19.84
C THR A 114 5.74 5.49 18.77
N ILE A 115 5.06 5.29 17.63
CA ILE A 115 5.61 4.59 16.46
C ILE A 115 6.62 5.50 15.73
N ARG A 116 6.23 6.76 15.48
CA ARG A 116 7.07 7.73 14.77
C ARG A 116 8.43 7.94 15.46
N SER A 117 8.45 8.01 16.78
CA SER A 117 9.70 8.21 17.54
C SER A 117 10.68 7.03 17.48
N ARG A 118 10.23 5.86 17.01
CA ARG A 118 11.03 4.62 16.90
C ARG A 118 11.35 4.23 15.47
N THR A 119 10.98 5.07 14.53
CA THR A 119 11.19 4.83 13.09
C THR A 119 11.92 5.99 12.45
N ALA A 120 12.78 5.69 11.47
CA ALA A 120 13.40 6.71 10.64
C ALA A 120 12.44 7.07 9.50
N LEU A 121 12.18 8.37 9.33
CA LEU A 121 11.32 8.86 8.26
C LEU A 121 12.11 8.93 6.94
N MET A 122 11.60 8.24 5.92
CA MET A 122 12.04 8.38 4.54
C MET A 122 10.88 8.96 3.73
N LYS A 123 11.04 10.20 3.27
CA LYS A 123 10.07 10.84 2.37
C LYS A 123 10.27 10.39 0.94
N ILE A 124 9.24 9.84 0.34
CA ILE A 124 9.22 9.50 -1.09
C ILE A 124 8.62 10.70 -1.83
N PRO A 125 9.37 11.37 -2.72
CA PRO A 125 8.86 12.50 -3.47
C PRO A 125 7.82 12.05 -4.50
N LYS A 126 6.97 12.99 -4.93
CA LYS A 126 6.07 12.80 -6.07
C LYS A 126 6.89 12.57 -7.33
N LEU A 127 6.35 11.78 -8.25
CA LEU A 127 6.92 11.62 -9.59
C LEU A 127 6.89 12.98 -10.32
N ARG A 128 7.91 13.24 -11.10
CA ARG A 128 7.98 14.45 -11.92
C ARG A 128 7.08 14.32 -13.14
N ASN A 129 6.50 15.45 -13.59
CA ASN A 129 5.59 15.44 -14.74
C ASN A 129 6.26 14.92 -16.02
N ASP A 130 7.55 15.23 -16.25
CA ASP A 130 8.30 14.73 -17.40
C ASP A 130 8.49 13.21 -17.35
N GLU A 131 8.81 12.65 -16.18
CA GLU A 131 8.95 11.20 -15.97
C GLU A 131 7.61 10.47 -16.16
N VAL A 132 6.53 11.03 -15.62
CA VAL A 132 5.17 10.49 -15.81
C VAL A 132 4.76 10.52 -17.29
N ALA A 133 4.96 11.64 -17.99
CA ALA A 133 4.62 11.78 -19.40
C ALA A 133 5.40 10.79 -20.27
N ASP A 134 6.70 10.63 -20.04
CA ASP A 134 7.53 9.67 -20.76
C ASP A 134 7.11 8.22 -20.49
N ALA A 135 6.79 7.88 -19.25
CA ALA A 135 6.30 6.56 -18.88
C ALA A 135 4.94 6.23 -19.52
N LEU A 136 4.00 7.20 -19.54
CA LEU A 136 2.71 7.06 -20.20
C LEU A 136 2.87 6.81 -21.70
N ARG A 137 3.72 7.58 -22.38
CA ARG A 137 3.99 7.41 -23.80
C ARG A 137 4.54 6.03 -24.13
N LYS A 138 5.49 5.54 -23.33
CA LYS A 138 6.09 4.21 -23.52
C LYS A 138 5.08 3.08 -23.29
N ARG A 139 4.18 3.24 -22.34
CA ARG A 139 3.25 2.19 -21.94
C ARG A 139 1.97 2.16 -22.78
N TYR A 140 1.42 3.33 -23.13
CA TYR A 140 0.12 3.47 -23.79
C TYR A 140 0.23 3.94 -25.24
N ASN A 141 1.44 4.19 -25.74
CA ASN A 141 1.69 4.72 -27.10
C ASN A 141 0.83 5.96 -27.43
N CYS A 142 0.53 6.79 -26.44
CA CYS A 142 -0.29 7.99 -26.57
C CYS A 142 0.51 9.20 -27.10
N SER A 143 -0.18 10.24 -27.55
CA SER A 143 0.44 11.49 -28.03
C SER A 143 1.19 12.20 -26.91
N ILE A 144 2.18 13.04 -27.28
CA ILE A 144 2.93 13.88 -26.35
C ILE A 144 1.97 14.81 -25.60
N GLU A 145 1.00 15.38 -26.29
CA GLU A 145 0.02 16.31 -25.73
C GLU A 145 -0.83 15.65 -24.64
N ASN A 146 -1.40 14.48 -24.93
CA ASN A 146 -2.22 13.72 -23.99
C ASN A 146 -1.41 13.26 -22.78
N ALA A 147 -0.20 12.74 -22.99
CA ALA A 147 0.69 12.33 -21.91
C ALA A 147 1.07 13.50 -21.00
N THR A 148 1.36 14.67 -21.57
CA THR A 148 1.72 15.87 -20.80
C THR A 148 0.52 16.38 -19.99
N LYS A 149 -0.67 16.43 -20.60
CA LYS A 149 -1.91 16.82 -19.89
C LYS A 149 -2.19 15.87 -18.71
N ALA A 150 -2.15 14.57 -18.94
CA ALA A 150 -2.37 13.58 -17.90
C ALA A 150 -1.33 13.66 -16.77
N ALA A 151 -0.06 13.88 -17.11
CA ALA A 151 1.01 14.05 -16.13
C ALA A 151 0.80 15.27 -15.24
N ILE A 152 0.41 16.41 -15.81
CA ILE A 152 0.13 17.64 -15.05
C ILE A 152 -1.09 17.44 -14.15
N LEU A 153 -2.18 16.90 -14.67
CA LEU A 153 -3.42 16.69 -13.91
C LEU A 153 -3.28 15.67 -12.79
N SER A 154 -2.39 14.70 -12.94
CA SER A 154 -2.15 13.66 -11.94
C SER A 154 -1.27 14.09 -10.78
N ASP A 155 -0.56 15.22 -10.90
CA ASP A 155 0.32 15.76 -9.85
C ASP A 155 1.26 14.71 -9.26
N GLY A 156 1.88 13.93 -10.14
CA GLY A 156 2.81 12.86 -9.77
C GLY A 156 2.18 11.56 -9.26
N ASN A 157 0.87 11.42 -9.33
CA ASN A 157 0.16 10.19 -9.01
C ASN A 157 0.01 9.31 -10.25
N TRP A 158 0.75 8.20 -10.29
CA TRP A 158 0.77 7.29 -11.43
C TRP A 158 -0.59 6.68 -11.75
N LEU A 159 -1.34 6.22 -10.75
CA LEU A 159 -2.68 5.63 -10.96
C LEU A 159 -3.65 6.64 -11.56
N LEU A 160 -3.60 7.87 -11.09
CA LEU A 160 -4.45 8.94 -11.62
C LEU A 160 -4.03 9.31 -13.06
N ALA A 161 -2.73 9.31 -13.34
CA ALA A 161 -2.22 9.53 -14.70
C ALA A 161 -2.71 8.47 -15.68
N GLN A 162 -2.67 7.21 -15.29
CA GLN A 162 -3.22 6.08 -16.08
C GLN A 162 -4.73 6.23 -16.31
N HIS A 163 -5.46 6.64 -15.29
CA HIS A 163 -6.91 6.86 -15.39
C HIS A 163 -7.25 7.95 -16.42
N TYR A 164 -6.50 9.05 -16.44
CA TYR A 164 -6.72 10.12 -17.42
C TYR A 164 -6.44 9.68 -18.86
N ILE A 165 -5.42 8.86 -19.09
CA ILE A 165 -5.12 8.34 -20.44
C ILE A 165 -6.22 7.40 -20.89
N ASN A 166 -6.63 6.43 -20.08
CA ASN A 166 -7.64 5.44 -20.45
C ASN A 166 -9.01 6.07 -20.73
N ASN A 167 -9.40 7.12 -20.00
CA ASN A 167 -10.68 7.79 -20.20
C ASN A 167 -10.69 8.77 -21.39
N GLN A 168 -9.54 9.26 -21.83
CA GLN A 168 -9.47 10.10 -23.03
C GLN A 168 -9.67 9.28 -24.34
N ASP A 169 -9.33 8.00 -24.31
CA ASP A 169 -9.58 7.11 -25.47
C ASP A 169 -11.08 6.83 -25.62
N ASP A 170 -11.86 6.85 -24.55
CA ASP A 170 -13.32 6.68 -24.60
C ASP A 170 -14.06 7.92 -25.12
N GLU A 171 -13.55 9.14 -24.88
CA GLU A 171 -14.15 10.39 -25.42
C GLU A 171 -13.88 10.61 -26.92
N ASN A 172 -12.88 9.96 -27.48
CA ASN A 172 -12.57 10.06 -28.93
C ASN A 172 -13.35 9.06 -29.80
N LEU A 173 -14.24 8.26 -29.22
CA LEU A 173 -15.06 7.25 -29.92
C LEU A 173 -16.50 7.72 -30.25
N TYR A 174 -16.82 9.03 -30.03
CA TYR A 174 -18.15 9.60 -30.37
C TYR A 174 -18.06 10.81 -31.30
#